data_6eaf07bd4331ee2ce9e82a934a679cf9
#
_entry.id   6eaf07bd4331ee2ce9e82a934a679cf9
#
_cell.length_a   1.000
_cell.length_b   1.000
_cell.length_c   1.000
_cell.angle_alpha   90.00
_cell.angle_beta   90.00
_cell.angle_gamma   90.00
#
_symmetry.space_group_name_H-M   'P 1'
#
loop_
_entity.id
_entity.type
_entity.pdbx_description
1 polymer ?
#
loop_
_entity_poly.entity_id
_entity_poly.type
_entity_poly.pdbx_seq_one_letter_code
_entity_poly.pdbx_strand_id
1 'polypeptide(L)'
;MSIYLIEISLVFLLWQLRKYNVKSIKKTTDGEVFYLCCCFFMFGMTMALRKYTVGTDTATYYGMYQNIARSSSLTQALNVSKIPSAIVYVGMHYFITRVIYFPQLGIFVNSLVIAVGFLAFIKRKSKDYFLSCVLFIGLTLFYESMNGTRQFMAISLAINAFAILEKDRKNYKGWLLFVLAVGIHNTIIVFALSYLGVEIAKCCKSIWKIHLVSTLLSVCGAILFTTGVQIIVKIFPYYEMYVNGENPAQMFASDGKGRIIILYLILFIVLTAVSLLVQKDTKLGGMETYHFGCTFCLVIGMIFSKNILMNRILWPFLALIVVYLPDLLKQCSKIRNQRLLYGILYLPLVYSMIHLIEDKSGIVPYVLFWQK
;
A
#
# COMPACT_ATOMS: atom_id res chain seq x y z
N MET A 1 -0.55 -14.00 -16.70
CA MET A 1 0.93 -13.90 -16.47
C MET A 1 1.60 -12.91 -17.40
N SER A 2 1.46 -13.06 -18.73
CA SER A 2 2.16 -12.23 -19.73
C SER A 2 1.98 -10.72 -19.57
N ILE A 3 0.78 -10.23 -19.24
CA ILE A 3 0.53 -8.79 -19.06
C ILE A 3 1.40 -8.20 -17.93
N TYR A 4 1.56 -8.90 -16.82
CA TYR A 4 2.36 -8.41 -15.69
C TYR A 4 3.86 -8.38 -16.02
N LEU A 5 4.35 -9.35 -16.82
CA LEU A 5 5.73 -9.34 -17.31
C LEU A 5 5.96 -8.18 -18.28
N ILE A 6 4.99 -7.88 -19.14
CA ILE A 6 5.02 -6.72 -20.03
C ILE A 6 5.07 -5.42 -19.21
N GLU A 7 4.26 -5.29 -18.17
CA GLU A 7 4.25 -4.10 -17.31
C GLU A 7 5.60 -3.88 -16.61
N ILE A 8 6.16 -4.93 -16.04
CA ILE A 8 7.50 -4.83 -15.45
C ILE A 8 8.51 -4.38 -16.48
N SER A 9 8.51 -5.02 -17.66
CA SER A 9 9.41 -4.65 -18.76
C SER A 9 9.22 -3.20 -19.21
N LEU A 10 7.97 -2.72 -19.28
CA LEU A 10 7.65 -1.34 -19.63
C LEU A 10 8.11 -0.33 -18.58
N VAL A 11 8.05 -0.65 -17.29
CA VAL A 11 8.61 0.20 -16.23
C VAL A 11 10.09 0.46 -16.46
N PHE A 12 10.86 -0.59 -16.81
CA PHE A 12 12.30 -0.47 -17.11
C PHE A 12 12.55 0.26 -18.44
N LEU A 13 11.79 -0.06 -19.49
CA LEU A 13 11.92 0.55 -20.81
C LEU A 13 11.61 2.05 -20.75
N LEU A 14 10.49 2.45 -20.16
CA LEU A 14 10.11 3.86 -19.99
C LEU A 14 11.17 4.65 -19.22
N TRP A 15 11.78 4.03 -18.20
CA TRP A 15 12.88 4.66 -17.47
C TRP A 15 14.11 4.91 -18.35
N GLN A 16 14.45 3.99 -19.24
CA GLN A 16 15.55 4.19 -20.18
C GLN A 16 15.20 5.24 -21.24
N LEU A 17 13.99 5.19 -21.79
CA LEU A 17 13.53 6.12 -22.82
C LEU A 17 13.45 7.57 -22.37
N ARG A 18 13.23 7.84 -21.06
CA ARG A 18 13.23 9.21 -20.51
C ARG A 18 14.51 10.00 -20.85
N LYS A 19 15.65 9.31 -20.97
CA LYS A 19 16.94 9.94 -21.30
C LYS A 19 16.98 10.50 -22.73
N TYR A 20 16.23 9.91 -23.64
CA TYR A 20 16.20 10.31 -25.05
C TYR A 20 15.23 11.46 -25.31
N ASN A 21 14.14 11.56 -24.58
CA ASN A 21 13.16 12.64 -24.73
C ASN A 21 13.59 13.98 -24.09
N VAL A 22 14.60 13.98 -23.22
CA VAL A 22 15.02 15.17 -22.48
C VAL A 22 15.71 16.23 -23.34
N LYS A 23 16.15 15.90 -24.59
CA LYS A 23 16.70 16.94 -25.50
C LYS A 23 15.67 18.00 -25.92
N SER A 24 14.36 17.69 -25.86
CA SER A 24 13.26 18.62 -26.17
C SER A 24 12.62 19.27 -24.92
N ILE A 25 12.75 18.66 -23.73
CA ILE A 25 12.14 19.14 -22.49
C ILE A 25 13.22 19.79 -21.64
N LYS A 26 13.13 21.10 -21.45
CA LYS A 26 14.15 21.98 -20.82
C LYS A 26 14.52 21.65 -19.35
N LYS A 27 13.89 20.65 -18.69
CA LYS A 27 14.19 20.24 -17.31
C LYS A 27 14.14 18.73 -17.16
N THR A 28 15.17 18.15 -16.55
CA THR A 28 15.25 16.70 -16.18
C THR A 28 14.08 16.26 -15.29
N THR A 29 13.55 17.15 -14.45
CA THR A 29 12.40 16.91 -13.57
C THR A 29 11.11 16.61 -14.32
N ASP A 30 10.89 17.20 -15.49
CA ASP A 30 9.66 17.00 -16.27
C ASP A 30 9.61 15.60 -16.89
N GLY A 31 10.75 15.08 -17.35
CA GLY A 31 10.86 13.71 -17.87
C GLY A 31 10.62 12.64 -16.79
N GLU A 32 11.03 12.89 -15.56
CA GLU A 32 10.79 11.96 -14.43
C GLU A 32 9.32 11.95 -14.00
N VAL A 33 8.67 13.11 -13.98
CA VAL A 33 7.23 13.19 -13.69
C VAL A 33 6.42 12.54 -14.81
N PHE A 34 6.79 12.78 -16.07
CA PHE A 34 6.14 12.12 -17.22
C PHE A 34 6.27 10.60 -17.13
N TYR A 35 7.47 10.09 -16.85
CA TYR A 35 7.69 8.67 -16.60
C TYR A 35 6.74 8.12 -15.53
N LEU A 36 6.66 8.79 -14.38
CA LEU A 36 5.80 8.38 -13.28
C LEU A 36 4.31 8.36 -13.69
N CYS A 37 3.86 9.37 -14.42
CA CYS A 37 2.50 9.44 -14.96
C CYS A 37 2.22 8.29 -15.94
N CYS A 38 3.15 7.95 -16.82
CA CYS A 38 3.00 6.82 -17.75
C CYS A 38 2.88 5.48 -17.00
N CYS A 39 3.73 5.26 -15.97
CA CYS A 39 3.65 4.04 -15.17
C CYS A 39 2.30 3.91 -14.46
N PHE A 40 1.83 4.97 -13.80
CA PHE A 40 0.56 4.90 -13.07
C PHE A 40 -0.66 4.92 -13.98
N PHE A 41 -0.58 5.51 -15.18
CA PHE A 41 -1.59 5.33 -16.21
C PHE A 41 -1.69 3.86 -16.62
N MET A 42 -0.57 3.21 -16.91
CA MET A 42 -0.51 1.79 -17.24
C MET A 42 -1.08 0.92 -16.11
N PHE A 43 -0.62 1.09 -14.87
CA PHE A 43 -1.14 0.36 -13.71
C PHE A 43 -2.64 0.59 -13.51
N GLY A 44 -3.08 1.85 -13.64
CA GLY A 44 -4.49 2.22 -13.55
C GLY A 44 -5.35 1.54 -14.62
N MET A 45 -4.88 1.49 -15.86
CA MET A 45 -5.58 0.82 -16.97
C MET A 45 -5.66 -0.69 -16.74
N THR A 46 -4.58 -1.33 -16.31
CA THR A 46 -4.62 -2.77 -15.98
C THR A 46 -5.61 -3.05 -14.85
N MET A 47 -5.58 -2.26 -13.77
CA MET A 47 -6.57 -2.39 -12.72
C MET A 47 -8.01 -2.15 -13.20
N ALA A 48 -8.25 -1.18 -14.09
CA ALA A 48 -9.58 -0.76 -14.52
C ALA A 48 -10.21 -1.70 -15.56
N LEU A 49 -9.40 -2.21 -16.49
CA LEU A 49 -9.88 -3.01 -17.62
C LEU A 49 -10.04 -4.50 -17.31
N ARG A 50 -9.66 -4.93 -16.10
CA ARG A 50 -9.80 -6.34 -15.71
C ARG A 50 -11.27 -6.76 -15.61
N LYS A 51 -11.53 -8.02 -15.93
CA LYS A 51 -12.84 -8.65 -15.70
C LYS A 51 -13.10 -8.79 -14.20
N TYR A 52 -14.37 -8.81 -13.81
CA TYR A 52 -14.76 -8.97 -12.40
C TYR A 52 -14.30 -10.32 -11.78
N THR A 53 -13.90 -11.29 -12.59
CA THR A 53 -13.33 -12.57 -12.16
C THR A 53 -11.84 -12.49 -11.82
N VAL A 54 -11.16 -11.38 -12.13
CA VAL A 54 -9.74 -11.18 -11.85
C VAL A 54 -9.57 -10.54 -10.47
N GLY A 55 -9.02 -11.30 -9.53
CA GLY A 55 -8.91 -10.96 -8.11
C GLY A 55 -10.04 -11.60 -7.28
N THR A 56 -9.68 -12.30 -6.19
CA THR A 56 -10.60 -13.09 -5.36
C THR A 56 -11.75 -12.26 -4.78
N ASP A 57 -11.51 -11.01 -4.40
CA ASP A 57 -12.52 -10.12 -3.82
C ASP A 57 -13.26 -9.27 -4.88
N THR A 58 -12.79 -9.25 -6.14
CA THR A 58 -13.33 -8.35 -7.18
C THR A 58 -14.78 -8.65 -7.53
N ALA A 59 -15.15 -9.93 -7.60
CA ALA A 59 -16.54 -10.32 -7.87
C ALA A 59 -17.51 -9.81 -6.79
N THR A 60 -17.06 -9.82 -5.53
CA THR A 60 -17.85 -9.29 -4.40
C THR A 60 -18.07 -7.79 -4.53
N TYR A 61 -17.04 -7.01 -4.87
CA TYR A 61 -17.17 -5.57 -5.08
C TYR A 61 -18.00 -5.23 -6.31
N TYR A 62 -17.88 -6.02 -7.37
CA TYR A 62 -18.69 -5.88 -8.57
C TYR A 62 -20.19 -6.11 -8.29
N GLY A 63 -20.53 -7.19 -7.59
CA GLY A 63 -21.90 -7.48 -7.16
C GLY A 63 -22.45 -6.41 -6.20
N MET A 64 -21.63 -5.95 -5.26
CA MET A 64 -21.98 -4.85 -4.36
C MET A 64 -22.31 -3.57 -5.13
N TYR A 65 -21.50 -3.19 -6.11
CA TYR A 65 -21.75 -2.03 -6.97
C TYR A 65 -23.10 -2.14 -7.70
N GLN A 66 -23.42 -3.32 -8.24
CA GLN A 66 -24.70 -3.55 -8.92
C GLN A 66 -25.89 -3.42 -7.94
N ASN A 67 -25.75 -3.96 -6.72
CA ASN A 67 -26.79 -3.86 -5.70
C ASN A 67 -27.00 -2.39 -5.26
N ILE A 68 -25.94 -1.62 -5.10
CA ILE A 68 -26.01 -0.18 -4.82
C ILE A 68 -26.73 0.55 -5.95
N ALA A 69 -26.44 0.22 -7.20
CA ALA A 69 -27.08 0.84 -8.37
C ALA A 69 -28.59 0.61 -8.43
N ARG A 70 -29.04 -0.58 -8.00
CA ARG A 70 -30.47 -0.95 -7.95
C ARG A 70 -31.22 -0.39 -6.75
N SER A 71 -30.52 0.16 -5.75
CA SER A 71 -31.15 0.68 -4.53
C SER A 71 -31.89 1.99 -4.81
N SER A 72 -33.11 2.14 -4.26
CA SER A 72 -33.92 3.37 -4.44
C SER A 72 -33.48 4.51 -3.53
N SER A 73 -32.79 4.21 -2.42
CA SER A 73 -32.31 5.21 -1.46
C SER A 73 -30.91 4.86 -0.95
N LEU A 74 -30.20 5.86 -0.41
CA LEU A 74 -28.88 5.66 0.20
C LEU A 74 -28.97 4.70 1.40
N THR A 75 -30.04 4.78 2.20
CA THR A 75 -30.25 3.85 3.33
C THR A 75 -30.37 2.41 2.84
N GLN A 76 -31.14 2.19 1.77
CA GLN A 76 -31.23 0.86 1.17
C GLN A 76 -29.86 0.39 0.62
N ALA A 77 -29.09 1.29 -0.04
CA ALA A 77 -27.76 0.98 -0.54
C ALA A 77 -26.79 0.55 0.58
N LEU A 78 -26.84 1.24 1.73
CA LEU A 78 -26.06 0.86 2.92
C LEU A 78 -26.46 -0.53 3.46
N ASN A 79 -27.74 -0.82 3.52
CA ASN A 79 -28.24 -2.10 4.01
C ASN A 79 -27.86 -3.27 3.09
N VAL A 80 -28.01 -3.10 1.77
CA VAL A 80 -27.69 -4.18 0.81
C VAL A 80 -26.18 -4.41 0.65
N SER A 81 -25.35 -3.42 1.00
CA SER A 81 -23.89 -3.56 0.97
C SER A 81 -23.38 -4.53 2.04
N LYS A 82 -24.16 -4.80 3.10
CA LYS A 82 -23.81 -5.62 4.26
C LYS A 82 -22.50 -5.18 4.96
N ILE A 83 -22.06 -3.94 4.74
CA ILE A 83 -20.81 -3.39 5.32
C ILE A 83 -21.14 -2.02 5.93
N PRO A 84 -21.68 -1.98 7.15
CA PRO A 84 -22.10 -0.73 7.80
C PRO A 84 -21.00 0.32 7.93
N SER A 85 -19.75 -0.13 8.06
CA SER A 85 -18.58 0.74 8.22
C SER A 85 -18.07 1.36 6.92
N ALA A 86 -18.66 1.04 5.75
CA ALA A 86 -18.20 1.53 4.45
C ALA A 86 -19.04 2.69 3.91
N ILE A 87 -19.48 3.60 4.77
CA ILE A 87 -20.43 4.68 4.44
C ILE A 87 -19.94 5.53 3.27
N VAL A 88 -18.67 5.92 3.28
CA VAL A 88 -18.08 6.76 2.22
C VAL A 88 -17.99 5.98 0.90
N TYR A 89 -17.60 4.71 0.94
CA TYR A 89 -17.55 3.86 -0.24
C TYR A 89 -18.92 3.67 -0.88
N VAL A 90 -19.91 3.30 -0.09
CA VAL A 90 -21.28 3.08 -0.55
C VAL A 90 -21.90 4.38 -1.05
N GLY A 91 -21.74 5.48 -0.30
CA GLY A 91 -22.23 6.79 -0.69
C GLY A 91 -21.67 7.28 -2.01
N MET A 92 -20.34 7.16 -2.19
CA MET A 92 -19.69 7.53 -3.43
C MET A 92 -20.28 6.75 -4.63
N HIS A 93 -20.37 5.43 -4.52
CA HIS A 93 -20.93 4.61 -5.59
C HIS A 93 -22.42 4.85 -5.82
N TYR A 94 -23.19 5.09 -4.74
CA TYR A 94 -24.60 5.44 -4.87
C TYR A 94 -24.80 6.70 -5.70
N PHE A 95 -24.08 7.79 -5.40
CA PHE A 95 -24.20 9.03 -6.17
C PHE A 95 -23.68 8.90 -7.61
N ILE A 96 -22.59 8.19 -7.83
CA ILE A 96 -22.08 7.95 -9.18
C ILE A 96 -23.12 7.19 -10.03
N THR A 97 -23.79 6.18 -9.48
CA THR A 97 -24.78 5.38 -10.21
C THR A 97 -26.05 6.15 -10.55
N ARG A 98 -26.32 7.31 -9.90
CA ARG A 98 -27.44 8.21 -10.27
C ARG A 98 -27.11 9.08 -11.47
N VAL A 99 -25.83 9.31 -11.76
CA VAL A 99 -25.38 10.12 -12.90
C VAL A 99 -25.11 9.23 -14.12
N ILE A 100 -24.37 8.14 -13.91
CA ILE A 100 -24.00 7.21 -14.96
C ILE A 100 -23.88 5.80 -14.40
N TYR A 101 -24.40 4.82 -15.13
CA TYR A 101 -24.29 3.43 -14.76
C TYR A 101 -23.90 2.54 -15.93
N PHE A 102 -22.79 1.83 -15.74
CA PHE A 102 -22.47 0.60 -16.46
C PHE A 102 -21.70 -0.34 -15.53
N PRO A 103 -21.83 -1.66 -15.67
CA PRO A 103 -21.37 -2.62 -14.66
C PRO A 103 -19.89 -2.51 -14.29
N GLN A 104 -19.02 -2.18 -15.26
CA GLN A 104 -17.57 -2.05 -15.06
C GLN A 104 -17.18 -0.75 -14.33
N LEU A 105 -18.07 0.26 -14.26
CA LEU A 105 -17.73 1.58 -13.74
C LEU A 105 -17.23 1.55 -12.30
N GLY A 106 -17.77 0.65 -11.47
CA GLY A 106 -17.32 0.49 -10.10
C GLY A 106 -15.83 0.11 -10.01
N ILE A 107 -15.39 -0.85 -10.85
CA ILE A 107 -13.98 -1.25 -10.90
C ILE A 107 -13.12 -0.09 -11.44
N PHE A 108 -13.63 0.63 -12.45
CA PHE A 108 -12.95 1.77 -13.06
C PHE A 108 -12.68 2.89 -12.04
N VAL A 109 -13.70 3.33 -11.31
CA VAL A 109 -13.60 4.40 -10.30
C VAL A 109 -12.62 4.00 -9.19
N ASN A 110 -12.74 2.78 -8.68
CA ASN A 110 -11.85 2.27 -7.65
C ASN A 110 -10.39 2.30 -8.12
N SER A 111 -10.12 1.81 -9.32
CA SER A 111 -8.79 1.77 -9.93
C SER A 111 -8.21 3.17 -10.14
N LEU A 112 -9.04 4.11 -10.57
CA LEU A 112 -8.64 5.52 -10.75
C LEU A 112 -8.22 6.16 -9.42
N VAL A 113 -9.03 5.98 -8.36
CA VAL A 113 -8.70 6.52 -7.03
C VAL A 113 -7.38 5.95 -6.51
N ILE A 114 -7.16 4.65 -6.67
CA ILE A 114 -5.91 4.00 -6.27
C ILE A 114 -4.72 4.56 -7.06
N ALA A 115 -4.81 4.55 -8.39
CA ALA A 115 -3.71 4.98 -9.26
C ALA A 115 -3.34 6.46 -9.01
N VAL A 116 -4.33 7.35 -8.96
CA VAL A 116 -4.11 8.78 -8.71
C VAL A 116 -3.56 9.02 -7.31
N GLY A 117 -4.08 8.30 -6.30
CA GLY A 117 -3.62 8.46 -4.92
C GLY A 117 -2.17 8.02 -4.72
N PHE A 118 -1.76 6.86 -5.27
CA PHE A 118 -0.35 6.43 -5.22
C PHE A 118 0.56 7.31 -6.07
N LEU A 119 0.13 7.71 -7.28
CA LEU A 119 0.85 8.69 -8.11
C LEU A 119 1.13 9.99 -7.34
N ALA A 120 0.11 10.56 -6.71
CA ALA A 120 0.24 11.80 -5.95
C ALA A 120 1.18 11.64 -4.75
N PHE A 121 1.11 10.52 -4.05
CA PHE A 121 1.96 10.21 -2.91
C PHE A 121 3.43 10.06 -3.32
N ILE A 122 3.71 9.23 -4.34
CA ILE A 122 5.08 9.01 -4.83
C ILE A 122 5.66 10.30 -5.40
N LYS A 123 4.88 11.05 -6.22
CA LYS A 123 5.31 12.36 -6.75
C LYS A 123 5.70 13.35 -5.65
N ARG A 124 4.97 13.33 -4.54
CA ARG A 124 5.18 14.28 -3.42
C ARG A 124 6.37 13.89 -2.54
N LYS A 125 6.62 12.58 -2.39
CA LYS A 125 7.50 12.08 -1.34
C LYS A 125 8.74 11.36 -1.83
N SER A 126 8.72 10.69 -2.97
CA SER A 126 9.89 9.97 -3.46
C SER A 126 10.89 10.89 -4.14
N LYS A 127 12.16 10.59 -3.93
CA LYS A 127 13.30 11.18 -4.66
C LYS A 127 13.80 10.29 -5.80
N ASP A 128 13.27 9.07 -5.93
CA ASP A 128 13.61 8.14 -7.01
C ASP A 128 12.32 7.41 -7.47
N TYR A 129 11.71 7.96 -8.51
CA TYR A 129 10.44 7.44 -9.04
C TYR A 129 10.57 6.04 -9.65
N PHE A 130 11.73 5.74 -10.25
CA PHE A 130 11.97 4.41 -10.81
C PHE A 130 11.93 3.35 -9.72
N LEU A 131 12.73 3.56 -8.68
CA LEU A 131 12.81 2.62 -7.58
C LEU A 131 11.46 2.50 -6.83
N SER A 132 10.72 3.61 -6.72
CA SER A 132 9.36 3.57 -6.15
C SER A 132 8.40 2.74 -6.99
N CYS A 133 8.43 2.83 -8.32
CA CYS A 133 7.62 1.96 -9.19
C CYS A 133 8.03 0.48 -9.07
N VAL A 134 9.34 0.22 -9.03
CA VAL A 134 9.87 -1.14 -8.81
C VAL A 134 9.39 -1.71 -7.47
N LEU A 135 9.44 -0.93 -6.39
CA LEU A 135 8.97 -1.36 -5.07
C LEU A 135 7.44 -1.50 -5.02
N PHE A 136 6.68 -0.65 -5.71
CA PHE A 136 5.22 -0.77 -5.77
C PHE A 136 4.78 -2.11 -6.36
N ILE A 137 5.48 -2.59 -7.38
CA ILE A 137 5.28 -3.92 -7.95
C ILE A 137 5.88 -4.99 -7.04
N GLY A 138 7.14 -4.83 -6.66
CA GLY A 138 7.93 -5.82 -5.95
C GLY A 138 7.39 -6.17 -4.56
N LEU A 139 6.82 -5.21 -3.85
CA LEU A 139 6.13 -5.41 -2.57
C LEU A 139 4.68 -5.91 -2.75
N THR A 140 4.31 -6.32 -3.95
CA THR A 140 2.98 -6.82 -4.36
C THR A 140 1.82 -5.83 -4.19
N LEU A 141 2.08 -4.57 -3.85
CA LEU A 141 1.02 -3.57 -3.62
C LEU A 141 0.16 -3.36 -4.87
N PHE A 142 0.78 -3.40 -6.06
CA PHE A 142 0.06 -3.33 -7.32
C PHE A 142 -0.91 -4.51 -7.48
N TYR A 143 -0.46 -5.73 -7.24
CA TYR A 143 -1.27 -6.95 -7.40
C TYR A 143 -2.38 -7.03 -6.35
N GLU A 144 -2.04 -6.76 -5.09
CA GLU A 144 -3.00 -6.74 -4.00
C GLU A 144 -4.04 -5.63 -4.14
N SER A 145 -3.71 -4.53 -4.85
CA SER A 145 -4.67 -3.46 -5.13
C SER A 145 -5.80 -3.91 -6.07
N MET A 146 -5.55 -4.91 -6.90
CA MET A 146 -6.59 -5.52 -7.73
C MET A 146 -7.50 -6.45 -6.93
N ASN A 147 -6.99 -7.04 -5.85
CA ASN A 147 -7.77 -7.92 -4.96
C ASN A 147 -8.48 -7.10 -3.87
N GLY A 148 -7.75 -6.51 -2.95
CA GLY A 148 -8.28 -5.70 -1.85
C GLY A 148 -8.67 -4.27 -2.24
N THR A 149 -9.34 -4.07 -3.36
CA THR A 149 -9.55 -2.79 -4.04
C THR A 149 -10.09 -1.69 -3.11
N ARG A 150 -11.13 -1.99 -2.30
CA ARG A 150 -11.70 -1.02 -1.34
C ARG A 150 -10.68 -0.59 -0.29
N GLN A 151 -9.89 -1.52 0.22
CA GLN A 151 -8.85 -1.22 1.19
C GLN A 151 -7.75 -0.37 0.56
N PHE A 152 -7.34 -0.65 -0.69
CA PHE A 152 -6.33 0.14 -1.39
C PHE A 152 -6.81 1.55 -1.77
N MET A 153 -8.11 1.75 -2.02
CA MET A 153 -8.67 3.11 -2.10
C MET A 153 -8.45 3.87 -0.79
N ALA A 154 -8.76 3.25 0.33
CA ALA A 154 -8.57 3.86 1.64
C ALA A 154 -7.07 4.11 1.93
N ILE A 155 -6.19 3.16 1.59
CA ILE A 155 -4.73 3.33 1.72
C ILE A 155 -4.25 4.53 0.91
N SER A 156 -4.69 4.66 -0.34
CA SER A 156 -4.27 5.75 -1.22
C SER A 156 -4.61 7.14 -0.67
N LEU A 157 -5.75 7.28 0.04
CA LEU A 157 -6.12 8.51 0.73
C LEU A 157 -5.31 8.69 2.03
N ALA A 158 -5.15 7.63 2.83
CA ALA A 158 -4.50 7.69 4.14
C ALA A 158 -3.00 8.05 4.03
N ILE A 159 -2.27 7.50 3.06
CA ILE A 159 -0.86 7.85 2.83
C ILE A 159 -0.69 9.31 2.40
N ASN A 160 -1.64 9.84 1.61
CA ASN A 160 -1.65 11.27 1.26
C ASN A 160 -2.04 12.15 2.45
N ALA A 161 -3.00 11.71 3.29
CA ALA A 161 -3.34 12.37 4.55
C ALA A 161 -2.11 12.46 5.46
N PHE A 162 -1.41 11.34 5.66
CA PHE A 162 -0.17 11.30 6.45
C PHE A 162 0.88 12.26 5.90
N ALA A 163 1.10 12.26 4.58
CA ALA A 163 2.07 13.16 3.92
C ALA A 163 1.74 14.67 4.06
N ILE A 164 0.50 15.01 4.38
CA ILE A 164 0.09 16.39 4.69
C ILE A 164 0.25 16.66 6.19
N LEU A 165 -0.30 15.76 7.03
CA LEU A 165 -0.40 15.96 8.47
C LEU A 165 0.94 15.82 9.21
N GLU A 166 1.92 15.11 8.65
CA GLU A 166 3.29 15.07 9.20
C GLU A 166 3.96 16.43 9.23
N LYS A 167 3.62 17.29 8.24
CA LYS A 167 4.15 18.65 8.12
C LYS A 167 3.35 19.66 8.94
N ASP A 168 2.02 19.53 8.86
CA ASP A 168 1.10 20.43 9.55
C ASP A 168 -0.13 19.64 10.08
N ARG A 169 -0.10 19.34 11.38
CA ARG A 169 -1.17 18.60 12.06
C ARG A 169 -2.51 19.32 12.12
N LYS A 170 -2.51 20.64 11.93
CA LYS A 170 -3.76 21.44 11.92
C LYS A 170 -4.40 21.49 10.55
N ASN A 171 -3.76 20.92 9.52
CA ASN A 171 -4.27 20.97 8.16
C ASN A 171 -5.55 20.15 8.01
N TYR A 172 -6.69 20.86 7.85
CA TYR A 172 -8.01 20.24 7.73
C TYR A 172 -8.14 19.31 6.52
N LYS A 173 -7.40 19.57 5.41
CA LYS A 173 -7.41 18.71 4.19
C LYS A 173 -6.82 17.33 4.48
N GLY A 174 -5.77 17.30 5.30
CA GLY A 174 -5.18 16.04 5.74
C GLY A 174 -6.15 15.22 6.60
N TRP A 175 -6.81 15.86 7.56
CA TRP A 175 -7.81 15.21 8.40
C TRP A 175 -9.04 14.76 7.59
N LEU A 176 -9.51 15.56 6.65
CA LEU A 176 -10.61 15.19 5.76
C LEU A 176 -10.26 13.93 4.96
N LEU A 177 -9.07 13.87 4.36
CA LEU A 177 -8.62 12.68 3.63
C LEU A 177 -8.53 11.45 4.55
N PHE A 178 -8.06 11.62 5.79
CA PHE A 178 -7.97 10.50 6.73
C PHE A 178 -9.35 9.98 7.15
N VAL A 179 -10.28 10.87 7.46
CA VAL A 179 -11.68 10.52 7.79
C VAL A 179 -12.36 9.83 6.61
N LEU A 180 -12.19 10.33 5.39
CA LEU A 180 -12.69 9.67 4.18
C LEU A 180 -12.09 8.27 4.00
N ALA A 181 -10.79 8.12 4.25
CA ALA A 181 -10.12 6.82 4.18
C ALA A 181 -10.71 5.81 5.18
N VAL A 182 -10.92 6.23 6.45
CA VAL A 182 -11.56 5.38 7.47
C VAL A 182 -13.01 5.05 7.08
N GLY A 183 -13.75 6.00 6.53
CA GLY A 183 -15.12 5.79 6.03
C GLY A 183 -15.22 4.90 4.79
N ILE A 184 -14.13 4.71 4.05
CA ILE A 184 -14.04 3.70 2.98
C ILE A 184 -13.68 2.33 3.58
N HIS A 185 -12.69 2.27 4.48
CA HIS A 185 -12.23 1.03 5.08
C HIS A 185 -11.73 1.26 6.52
N ASN A 186 -12.47 0.81 7.51
CA ASN A 186 -12.25 1.10 8.92
C ASN A 186 -10.88 0.65 9.48
N THR A 187 -10.29 -0.43 8.97
CA THR A 187 -8.98 -0.90 9.43
C THR A 187 -7.86 0.12 9.22
N ILE A 188 -8.08 1.12 8.36
CA ILE A 188 -7.13 2.22 8.14
C ILE A 188 -6.89 3.04 9.41
N ILE A 189 -7.78 3.00 10.40
CA ILE A 189 -7.56 3.68 11.67
C ILE A 189 -6.26 3.25 12.34
N VAL A 190 -5.82 1.99 12.14
CA VAL A 190 -4.54 1.47 12.67
C VAL A 190 -3.35 2.22 12.06
N PHE A 191 -3.49 2.74 10.84
CA PHE A 191 -2.44 3.53 10.21
C PHE A 191 -2.17 4.86 10.93
N ALA A 192 -3.07 5.32 11.82
CA ALA A 192 -2.82 6.45 12.71
C ALA A 192 -1.57 6.24 13.59
N LEU A 193 -1.18 4.99 13.87
CA LEU A 193 0.08 4.69 14.56
C LEU A 193 1.31 5.28 13.85
N SER A 194 1.26 5.51 12.54
CA SER A 194 2.35 6.17 11.80
C SER A 194 2.70 7.55 12.36
N TYR A 195 1.74 8.24 13.00
CA TYR A 195 1.99 9.53 13.63
C TYR A 195 2.90 9.46 14.86
N LEU A 196 3.05 8.29 15.48
CA LEU A 196 4.09 8.07 16.50
C LEU A 196 5.48 8.30 15.93
N GLY A 197 5.70 7.97 14.66
CA GLY A 197 6.95 8.23 13.96
C GLY A 197 7.34 9.71 13.94
N VAL A 198 6.34 10.60 13.85
CA VAL A 198 6.58 12.06 13.90
C VAL A 198 7.10 12.47 15.28
N GLU A 199 6.56 11.91 16.36
CA GLU A 199 7.01 12.22 17.72
C GLU A 199 8.36 11.60 18.01
N ILE A 200 8.57 10.35 17.64
CA ILE A 200 9.87 9.66 17.79
C ILE A 200 10.97 10.42 17.05
N ALA A 201 10.70 10.90 15.81
CA ALA A 201 11.65 11.67 15.04
C ALA A 201 12.00 13.02 15.69
N LYS A 202 11.06 13.65 16.40
CA LYS A 202 11.31 14.88 17.16
C LYS A 202 12.20 14.62 18.40
N CYS A 203 11.99 13.50 19.08
CA CYS A 203 12.74 13.13 20.27
C CYS A 203 14.13 12.58 19.94
N CYS A 204 14.26 11.85 18.85
CA CYS A 204 15.50 11.16 18.47
C CYS A 204 16.21 11.92 17.34
N LYS A 205 17.43 12.41 17.62
CA LYS A 205 18.26 13.15 16.64
C LYS A 205 19.03 12.24 15.66
N SER A 206 18.99 10.91 15.84
CA SER A 206 19.75 9.94 15.06
C SER A 206 18.83 8.87 14.52
N ILE A 207 18.97 8.52 13.24
CA ILE A 207 18.19 7.47 12.57
C ILE A 207 18.36 6.13 13.28
N TRP A 208 19.57 5.81 13.74
CA TRP A 208 19.83 4.62 14.53
C TRP A 208 18.99 4.58 15.81
N LYS A 209 18.88 5.71 16.54
CA LYS A 209 18.03 5.78 17.73
C LYS A 209 16.56 5.63 17.38
N ILE A 210 16.11 6.24 16.28
CA ILE A 210 14.73 6.08 15.76
C ILE A 210 14.49 4.60 15.45
N HIS A 211 15.44 3.94 14.79
CA HIS A 211 15.33 2.52 14.43
C HIS A 211 15.20 1.63 15.67
N LEU A 212 16.07 1.83 16.65
CA LEU A 212 16.04 1.06 17.91
C LEU A 212 14.72 1.25 18.66
N VAL A 213 14.29 2.50 18.87
CA VAL A 213 13.03 2.82 19.56
C VAL A 213 11.84 2.25 18.78
N SER A 214 11.84 2.38 17.46
CA SER A 214 10.77 1.84 16.61
C SER A 214 10.69 0.32 16.69
N THR A 215 11.83 -0.37 16.70
CA THR A 215 11.89 -1.83 16.84
C THR A 215 11.37 -2.28 18.20
N LEU A 216 11.81 -1.64 19.29
CA LEU A 216 11.34 -1.95 20.63
C LEU A 216 9.84 -1.73 20.79
N LEU A 217 9.33 -0.59 20.32
CA LEU A 217 7.89 -0.30 20.36
C LEU A 217 7.08 -1.28 19.52
N SER A 218 7.61 -1.73 18.39
CA SER A 218 6.93 -2.72 17.55
C SER A 218 6.86 -4.09 18.22
N VAL A 219 7.94 -4.53 18.87
CA VAL A 219 7.95 -5.80 19.62
C VAL A 219 7.00 -5.72 20.83
N CYS A 220 7.06 -4.63 21.61
CA CYS A 220 6.13 -4.40 22.72
C CYS A 220 4.67 -4.37 22.23
N GLY A 221 4.41 -3.69 21.10
CA GLY A 221 3.10 -3.65 20.47
C GLY A 221 2.59 -5.03 20.03
N ALA A 222 3.47 -5.90 19.53
CA ALA A 222 3.12 -7.27 19.18
C ALA A 222 2.72 -8.09 20.42
N ILE A 223 3.47 -7.96 21.52
CA ILE A 223 3.16 -8.64 22.78
C ILE A 223 1.81 -8.15 23.33
N LEU A 224 1.61 -6.83 23.36
CA LEU A 224 0.35 -6.23 23.81
C LEU A 224 -0.83 -6.62 22.91
N PHE A 225 -0.63 -6.73 21.60
CA PHE A 225 -1.67 -7.16 20.67
C PHE A 225 -2.09 -8.60 20.93
N THR A 226 -1.15 -9.53 21.13
CA THR A 226 -1.46 -10.94 21.42
C THR A 226 -2.26 -11.11 22.69
N THR A 227 -1.97 -10.30 23.73
CA THR A 227 -2.71 -10.31 25.01
C THR A 227 -4.02 -9.51 24.91
N GLY A 228 -4.04 -8.43 24.13
CA GLY A 228 -5.19 -7.52 24.02
C GLY A 228 -6.23 -7.92 22.96
N VAL A 229 -5.92 -8.85 22.06
CA VAL A 229 -6.83 -9.24 20.97
C VAL A 229 -8.18 -9.76 21.50
N GLN A 230 -8.20 -10.46 22.61
CA GLN A 230 -9.42 -10.93 23.27
C GLN A 230 -10.30 -9.78 23.78
N ILE A 231 -9.68 -8.68 24.20
CA ILE A 231 -10.39 -7.46 24.62
C ILE A 231 -11.01 -6.78 23.39
N ILE A 232 -10.25 -6.71 22.29
CA ILE A 232 -10.73 -6.11 21.03
C ILE A 232 -11.94 -6.86 20.50
N VAL A 233 -11.93 -8.19 20.55
CA VAL A 233 -13.05 -9.03 20.15
C VAL A 233 -14.30 -8.76 21.01
N LYS A 234 -14.14 -8.59 22.33
CA LYS A 234 -15.25 -8.23 23.21
C LYS A 234 -15.86 -6.89 22.88
N ILE A 235 -15.05 -5.89 22.46
CA ILE A 235 -15.53 -4.55 22.09
C ILE A 235 -16.14 -4.55 20.67
N PHE A 236 -15.60 -5.36 19.79
CA PHE A 236 -16.03 -5.47 18.39
C PHE A 236 -16.35 -6.94 18.02
N PRO A 237 -17.52 -7.46 18.37
CA PRO A 237 -17.90 -8.86 18.17
C PRO A 237 -17.82 -9.32 16.71
N TYR A 238 -17.94 -8.39 15.74
CA TYR A 238 -17.76 -8.69 14.31
C TYR A 238 -16.41 -9.36 14.01
N TYR A 239 -15.38 -9.07 14.82
CA TYR A 239 -14.05 -9.68 14.64
C TYR A 239 -13.88 -11.02 15.34
N GLU A 240 -14.89 -11.49 16.10
CA GLU A 240 -14.85 -12.78 16.79
C GLU A 240 -14.65 -13.94 15.80
N MET A 241 -15.32 -13.89 14.66
CA MET A 241 -15.17 -14.88 13.58
C MET A 241 -13.72 -15.00 13.07
N TYR A 242 -12.91 -13.94 13.19
CA TYR A 242 -11.51 -13.94 12.77
C TYR A 242 -10.55 -14.46 13.85
N VAL A 243 -10.96 -14.47 15.11
CA VAL A 243 -10.14 -14.86 16.24
C VAL A 243 -10.56 -16.22 16.80
N ASN A 244 -11.86 -16.45 16.95
CA ASN A 244 -12.44 -17.62 17.64
C ASN A 244 -13.36 -18.46 16.72
N GLY A 245 -13.42 -18.16 15.40
CA GLY A 245 -14.32 -18.86 14.46
C GLY A 245 -13.98 -20.34 14.31
N GLU A 246 -14.97 -21.15 13.86
CA GLU A 246 -14.86 -22.61 13.70
C GLU A 246 -13.71 -23.06 12.79
N ASN A 247 -13.19 -22.15 11.93
CA ASN A 247 -11.98 -22.35 11.14
C ASN A 247 -10.96 -21.21 11.32
N PRO A 248 -10.41 -20.99 12.53
CA PRO A 248 -9.33 -20.02 12.72
C PRO A 248 -8.13 -20.33 11.82
N ALA A 249 -7.92 -21.62 11.50
CA ALA A 249 -6.87 -22.10 10.62
C ALA A 249 -6.99 -21.57 9.18
N GLN A 250 -8.19 -21.40 8.62
CA GLN A 250 -8.36 -20.87 7.26
C GLN A 250 -8.15 -19.34 7.17
N MET A 251 -8.45 -18.60 8.23
CA MET A 251 -8.23 -17.16 8.28
C MET A 251 -6.83 -16.79 8.78
N PHE A 252 -6.23 -17.62 9.64
CA PHE A 252 -4.88 -17.43 10.18
C PHE A 252 -3.82 -18.31 9.51
N ALA A 253 -4.20 -19.41 8.89
CA ALA A 253 -3.33 -20.21 8.07
C ALA A 253 -3.32 -19.63 6.64
N SER A 254 -2.43 -18.71 6.39
CA SER A 254 -1.97 -18.60 5.02
C SER A 254 -1.16 -19.87 4.74
N ASP A 255 -1.48 -20.59 3.66
CA ASP A 255 -0.55 -21.53 3.02
C ASP A 255 0.69 -20.82 2.46
N GLY A 256 0.88 -19.59 2.83
CA GLY A 256 2.07 -18.81 2.58
C GLY A 256 3.23 -19.41 3.33
N LYS A 257 3.90 -20.36 2.68
CA LYS A 257 5.11 -21.09 3.09
C LYS A 257 6.25 -20.19 3.63
N GLY A 258 5.95 -19.25 4.55
CA GLY A 258 6.95 -18.39 5.20
C GLY A 258 7.76 -17.44 4.28
N ARG A 259 7.52 -17.43 2.96
CA ARG A 259 8.35 -16.65 2.02
C ARG A 259 8.27 -15.14 2.24
N ILE A 260 7.11 -14.64 2.69
CA ILE A 260 6.96 -13.21 3.03
C ILE A 260 7.84 -12.81 4.21
N ILE A 261 8.11 -13.73 5.14
CA ILE A 261 9.01 -13.49 6.28
C ILE A 261 10.44 -13.23 5.81
N ILE A 262 10.89 -13.93 4.76
CA ILE A 262 12.21 -13.74 4.17
C ILE A 262 12.31 -12.33 3.55
N LEU A 263 11.29 -11.88 2.83
CA LEU A 263 11.25 -10.53 2.26
C LEU A 263 11.31 -9.48 3.37
N TYR A 264 10.48 -9.61 4.42
CA TYR A 264 10.48 -8.67 5.54
C TYR A 264 11.81 -8.67 6.30
N LEU A 265 12.41 -9.83 6.50
CA LEU A 265 13.72 -9.96 7.13
C LEU A 265 14.82 -9.26 6.32
N ILE A 266 14.86 -9.48 5.01
CA ILE A 266 15.85 -8.84 4.12
C ILE A 266 15.68 -7.33 4.16
N LEU A 267 14.45 -6.83 4.03
CA LEU A 267 14.17 -5.39 4.08
C LEU A 267 14.51 -4.80 5.47
N PHE A 268 14.26 -5.54 6.54
CA PHE A 268 14.63 -5.12 7.90
C PHE A 268 16.15 -5.05 8.07
N ILE A 269 16.90 -6.04 7.56
CA ILE A 269 18.37 -6.02 7.57
C ILE A 269 18.91 -4.83 6.77
N VAL A 270 18.35 -4.57 5.58
CA VAL A 270 18.72 -3.40 4.76
C VAL A 270 18.44 -2.10 5.53
N LEU A 271 17.25 -1.99 6.12
CA LEU A 271 16.86 -0.79 6.88
C LEU A 271 17.80 -0.59 8.10
N THR A 272 18.14 -1.66 8.80
CA THR A 272 19.08 -1.64 9.94
C THR A 272 20.48 -1.23 9.48
N ALA A 273 21.02 -1.88 8.44
CA ALA A 273 22.35 -1.59 7.92
C ALA A 273 22.48 -0.12 7.49
N VAL A 274 21.48 0.38 6.75
CA VAL A 274 21.47 1.77 6.30
C VAL A 274 21.34 2.74 7.47
N SER A 275 20.52 2.40 8.48
CA SER A 275 20.37 3.24 9.70
C SER A 275 21.66 3.37 10.50
N LEU A 276 22.52 2.33 10.46
CA LEU A 276 23.85 2.36 11.08
C LEU A 276 24.86 3.19 10.26
N LEU A 277 24.73 3.16 8.92
CA LEU A 277 25.67 3.79 8.01
C LEU A 277 25.39 5.29 7.78
N VAL A 278 24.13 5.72 7.97
CA VAL A 278 23.77 7.14 7.89
C VAL A 278 24.31 7.87 9.13
N GLN A 279 25.32 8.71 8.91
CA GLN A 279 25.98 9.48 9.97
C GLN A 279 25.00 10.42 10.70
N LYS A 280 25.32 10.72 11.98
CA LYS A 280 24.50 11.45 12.95
C LYS A 280 23.93 12.79 12.47
N ASP A 281 24.53 13.42 11.49
CA ASP A 281 24.23 14.81 11.10
C ASP A 281 23.47 14.96 9.78
N THR A 282 23.13 13.87 9.11
CA THR A 282 22.32 13.93 7.88
C THR A 282 20.84 14.07 8.22
N LYS A 283 20.31 15.29 8.13
CA LYS A 283 18.86 15.51 8.17
C LYS A 283 18.23 14.88 6.93
N LEU A 284 17.38 13.90 7.14
CA LEU A 284 16.63 13.18 6.08
C LEU A 284 15.49 14.01 5.46
N GLY A 285 15.50 15.34 5.67
CA GLY A 285 14.51 16.23 5.08
C GLY A 285 13.07 15.94 5.49
N GLY A 286 12.86 15.42 6.71
CA GLY A 286 11.54 15.08 7.25
C GLY A 286 11.09 13.65 6.98
N MET A 287 11.89 12.84 6.25
CA MET A 287 11.55 11.43 5.99
C MET A 287 11.80 10.52 7.19
N GLU A 288 12.45 11.01 8.25
CA GLU A 288 12.65 10.29 9.52
C GLU A 288 11.34 9.84 10.15
N THR A 289 10.27 10.59 9.91
CA THR A 289 8.91 10.27 10.40
C THR A 289 8.35 8.99 9.79
N TYR A 290 8.82 8.59 8.60
CA TYR A 290 8.41 7.35 7.92
C TYR A 290 9.10 6.12 8.48
N HIS A 291 10.25 6.31 9.15
CA HIS A 291 11.08 5.23 9.64
C HIS A 291 10.34 4.30 10.63
N PHE A 292 9.57 4.90 11.55
CA PHE A 292 8.76 4.11 12.48
C PHE A 292 7.76 3.22 11.75
N GLY A 293 6.97 3.79 10.82
CA GLY A 293 5.97 3.02 10.07
C GLY A 293 6.58 1.87 9.27
N CYS A 294 7.75 2.12 8.63
CA CYS A 294 8.49 1.08 7.90
C CYS A 294 8.99 -0.02 8.83
N THR A 295 9.63 0.34 9.95
CA THR A 295 10.14 -0.62 10.95
C THR A 295 9.00 -1.41 11.57
N PHE A 296 7.90 -0.74 11.96
CA PHE A 296 6.70 -1.36 12.48
C PHE A 296 6.15 -2.42 11.51
N CYS A 297 6.01 -2.05 10.22
CA CYS A 297 5.55 -2.98 9.18
C CYS A 297 6.42 -4.24 9.12
N LEU A 298 7.73 -4.07 9.10
CA LEU A 298 8.67 -5.18 8.94
C LEU A 298 8.69 -6.09 10.18
N VAL A 299 8.75 -5.53 11.38
CA VAL A 299 8.78 -6.30 12.65
C VAL A 299 7.46 -7.03 12.87
N ILE A 300 6.32 -6.32 12.79
CA ILE A 300 5.00 -6.94 12.95
C ILE A 300 4.72 -7.95 11.84
N GLY A 301 5.13 -7.63 10.61
CA GLY A 301 5.00 -8.55 9.47
C GLY A 301 5.80 -9.84 9.63
N MET A 302 7.00 -9.79 10.23
CA MET A 302 7.75 -11.00 10.56
C MET A 302 7.05 -11.83 11.64
N ILE A 303 6.60 -11.19 12.73
CA ILE A 303 5.96 -11.87 13.88
C ILE A 303 4.63 -12.53 13.43
N PHE A 304 3.82 -11.82 12.65
CA PHE A 304 2.50 -12.27 12.22
C PHE A 304 2.45 -12.70 10.74
N SER A 305 3.57 -13.14 10.18
CA SER A 305 3.72 -13.46 8.74
C SER A 305 2.70 -14.48 8.22
N LYS A 306 2.21 -15.37 9.07
CA LYS A 306 1.17 -16.38 8.72
C LYS A 306 -0.26 -15.84 8.83
N ASN A 307 -0.45 -14.64 9.37
CA ASN A 307 -1.78 -14.09 9.60
C ASN A 307 -2.20 -13.17 8.46
N ILE A 308 -3.18 -13.61 7.65
CA ILE A 308 -3.66 -12.87 6.48
C ILE A 308 -4.24 -11.50 6.87
N LEU A 309 -5.00 -11.42 7.97
CA LEU A 309 -5.60 -10.17 8.43
C LEU A 309 -4.53 -9.16 8.82
N MET A 310 -3.49 -9.60 9.55
CA MET A 310 -2.38 -8.74 9.95
C MET A 310 -1.60 -8.25 8.72
N ASN A 311 -1.36 -9.11 7.74
CA ASN A 311 -0.72 -8.69 6.49
C ASN A 311 -1.53 -7.60 5.77
N ARG A 312 -2.87 -7.72 5.72
CA ARG A 312 -3.74 -6.69 5.16
C ARG A 312 -3.67 -5.37 5.95
N ILE A 313 -3.65 -5.43 7.29
CA ILE A 313 -3.49 -4.24 8.15
C ILE A 313 -2.14 -3.54 7.92
N LEU A 314 -1.11 -4.26 7.53
CA LEU A 314 0.23 -3.72 7.28
C LEU A 314 0.40 -3.07 5.89
N TRP A 315 -0.48 -3.30 4.93
CA TRP A 315 -0.35 -2.71 3.58
C TRP A 315 -0.17 -1.18 3.56
N PRO A 316 -0.86 -0.35 4.37
CA PRO A 316 -0.62 1.09 4.37
C PRO A 316 0.78 1.47 4.88
N PHE A 317 1.33 0.70 5.82
CA PHE A 317 2.71 0.89 6.30
C PHE A 317 3.73 0.40 5.26
N LEU A 318 3.42 -0.68 4.55
CA LEU A 318 4.23 -1.18 3.43
C LEU A 318 4.32 -0.14 2.31
N ALA A 319 3.24 0.62 2.06
CA ALA A 319 3.22 1.71 1.11
C ALA A 319 4.22 2.83 1.47
N LEU A 320 4.55 3.03 2.76
CA LEU A 320 5.58 3.98 3.17
C LEU A 320 6.97 3.57 2.70
N ILE A 321 7.26 2.26 2.65
CA ILE A 321 8.55 1.72 2.19
C ILE A 321 8.81 2.12 0.74
N VAL A 322 7.76 2.21 -0.08
CA VAL A 322 7.85 2.59 -1.50
C VAL A 322 8.53 3.95 -1.72
N VAL A 323 8.36 4.88 -0.81
CA VAL A 323 8.96 6.22 -0.92
C VAL A 323 10.14 6.40 0.02
N TYR A 324 10.10 5.78 1.20
CA TYR A 324 11.12 5.95 2.23
C TYR A 324 12.44 5.27 1.87
N LEU A 325 12.38 4.03 1.41
CA LEU A 325 13.59 3.25 1.11
C LEU A 325 14.40 3.85 -0.06
N PRO A 326 13.79 4.30 -1.18
CA PRO A 326 14.50 5.03 -2.21
C PRO A 326 15.21 6.30 -1.70
N ASP A 327 14.55 7.04 -0.81
CA ASP A 327 15.08 8.26 -0.25
C ASP A 327 16.28 8.00 0.68
N LEU A 328 16.15 7.01 1.54
CA LEU A 328 17.17 6.56 2.46
C LEU A 328 18.44 6.10 1.72
N LEU A 329 18.28 5.32 0.65
CA LEU A 329 19.38 4.83 -0.16
C LEU A 329 20.10 5.94 -0.94
N LYS A 330 19.35 6.92 -1.44
CA LYS A 330 19.95 8.05 -2.14
C LYS A 330 20.88 8.86 -1.21
N GLN A 331 20.57 8.90 0.08
CA GLN A 331 21.42 9.54 1.07
C GLN A 331 22.67 8.74 1.41
N CYS A 332 22.61 7.41 1.22
CA CYS A 332 23.76 6.52 1.32
C CYS A 332 24.68 6.57 0.10
N SER A 333 24.49 7.50 -0.84
CA SER A 333 25.25 7.58 -2.11
C SER A 333 26.76 7.72 -1.93
N LYS A 334 27.24 8.12 -0.75
CA LYS A 334 28.65 8.18 -0.38
C LYS A 334 29.26 6.82 0.01
N ILE A 335 28.44 5.75 0.11
CA ILE A 335 28.92 4.44 0.52
C ILE A 335 29.49 3.69 -0.67
N ARG A 336 30.70 3.15 -0.50
CA ARG A 336 31.47 2.42 -1.53
C ARG A 336 30.70 1.28 -2.22
N ASN A 337 29.73 0.67 -1.54
CA ASN A 337 28.94 -0.49 -2.03
C ASN A 337 27.48 -0.16 -2.39
N GLN A 338 27.19 1.06 -2.79
CA GLN A 338 25.84 1.51 -3.15
C GLN A 338 25.18 0.59 -4.20
N ARG A 339 25.95 0.09 -5.20
CA ARG A 339 25.44 -0.83 -6.23
C ARG A 339 24.88 -2.12 -5.63
N LEU A 340 25.49 -2.64 -4.58
CA LEU A 340 25.01 -3.83 -3.87
C LEU A 340 23.67 -3.57 -3.19
N LEU A 341 23.53 -2.42 -2.51
CA LEU A 341 22.28 -2.04 -1.86
C LEU A 341 21.13 -1.88 -2.87
N TYR A 342 21.40 -1.24 -4.01
CA TYR A 342 20.42 -1.18 -5.11
C TYR A 342 20.09 -2.57 -5.66
N GLY A 343 21.10 -3.46 -5.79
CA GLY A 343 20.89 -4.85 -6.22
C GLY A 343 19.92 -5.61 -5.32
N ILE A 344 20.05 -5.46 -4.01
CA ILE A 344 19.17 -6.11 -3.02
C ILE A 344 17.71 -5.67 -3.18
N LEU A 345 17.47 -4.43 -3.64
CA LEU A 345 16.11 -3.92 -3.85
C LEU A 345 15.37 -4.55 -5.04
N TYR A 346 16.05 -5.30 -5.89
CA TYR A 346 15.38 -6.12 -6.90
C TYR A 346 14.83 -7.44 -6.33
N LEU A 347 15.24 -7.84 -5.12
CA LEU A 347 14.69 -9.03 -4.46
C LEU A 347 13.18 -8.98 -4.26
N PRO A 348 12.56 -7.84 -3.91
CA PRO A 348 11.10 -7.70 -3.93
C PRO A 348 10.48 -8.07 -5.29
N LEU A 349 11.12 -7.77 -6.43
CA LEU A 349 10.61 -8.20 -7.74
C LEU A 349 10.61 -9.72 -7.89
N VAL A 350 11.66 -10.39 -7.42
CA VAL A 350 11.70 -11.86 -7.41
C VAL A 350 10.57 -12.42 -6.55
N TYR A 351 10.34 -11.83 -5.38
CA TYR A 351 9.21 -12.20 -4.54
C TYR A 351 7.87 -11.98 -5.26
N SER A 352 7.69 -10.85 -5.95
CA SER A 352 6.46 -10.57 -6.69
C SER A 352 6.22 -11.55 -7.84
N MET A 353 7.27 -12.03 -8.50
CA MET A 353 7.17 -13.09 -9.51
C MET A 353 6.69 -14.41 -8.92
N ILE A 354 7.23 -14.80 -7.77
CA ILE A 354 6.77 -15.98 -7.04
C ILE A 354 5.30 -15.83 -6.65
N HIS A 355 4.90 -14.65 -6.16
CA HIS A 355 3.51 -14.34 -5.81
C HIS A 355 2.55 -14.49 -7.00
N LEU A 356 2.96 -14.04 -8.20
CA LEU A 356 2.20 -14.21 -9.44
C LEU A 356 2.11 -15.69 -9.90
N ILE A 357 3.20 -16.46 -9.73
CA ILE A 357 3.21 -17.88 -10.08
C ILE A 357 2.28 -18.67 -9.17
N GLU A 358 2.24 -18.35 -7.88
CA GLU A 358 1.37 -18.99 -6.90
C GLU A 358 -0.09 -18.50 -6.98
N ASP A 359 -0.32 -17.40 -7.70
CA ASP A 359 -1.64 -16.74 -7.90
C ASP A 359 -2.49 -16.61 -6.64
N LYS A 360 -1.89 -16.21 -5.53
CA LYS A 360 -2.58 -16.08 -4.24
C LYS A 360 -3.70 -15.06 -4.23
N SER A 361 -3.61 -14.06 -5.11
CA SER A 361 -4.59 -12.97 -5.23
C SER A 361 -5.67 -13.26 -6.27
N GLY A 362 -5.61 -14.41 -6.98
CA GLY A 362 -6.55 -14.80 -8.04
C GLY A 362 -6.54 -13.84 -9.24
N ILE A 363 -5.36 -13.28 -9.58
CA ILE A 363 -5.21 -12.31 -10.67
C ILE A 363 -4.66 -12.94 -11.96
N VAL A 364 -4.34 -14.21 -11.92
CA VAL A 364 -3.86 -14.99 -13.08
C VAL A 364 -4.87 -16.11 -13.37
N PRO A 365 -5.35 -16.27 -14.63
CA PRO A 365 -5.03 -15.47 -15.80
C PRO A 365 -5.68 -14.08 -15.76
N TYR A 366 -4.98 -13.07 -16.27
CA TYR A 366 -5.59 -11.77 -16.49
C TYR A 366 -6.53 -11.83 -17.68
N VAL A 367 -7.76 -11.36 -17.48
CA VAL A 367 -8.84 -11.33 -18.49
C VAL A 367 -9.39 -9.92 -18.57
N LEU A 368 -9.56 -9.39 -19.77
CA LEU A 368 -10.19 -8.10 -19.99
C LEU A 368 -11.71 -8.19 -19.82
N PHE A 369 -12.36 -7.11 -19.36
CA PHE A 369 -13.77 -7.13 -18.99
C PHE A 369 -14.71 -7.44 -20.16
N TRP A 370 -14.28 -7.26 -21.42
CA TRP A 370 -15.05 -7.58 -22.62
C TRP A 370 -14.75 -8.98 -23.17
N GLN A 371 -13.78 -9.70 -22.64
CA GLN A 371 -13.48 -11.08 -23.04
C GLN A 371 -14.51 -12.04 -22.42
N LYS A 372 -14.93 -13.02 -23.24
CA LYS A 372 -15.86 -14.07 -22.82
C LYS A 372 -15.23 -15.03 -21.81
#